data_0756a0110930f04d8f4e6e5ea32090ef
#
_entry.id   0756a0110930f04d8f4e6e5ea32090ef
#
_cell.length_a   1.000
_cell.length_b   1.000
_cell.length_c   1.000
_cell.angle_alpha   90.00
_cell.angle_beta   90.00
_cell.angle_gamma   90.00
#
_symmetry.space_group_name_H-M   'P 1'
#
loop_
_entity.id
_entity.type
_entity.pdbx_description
1 polymer ?
#
loop_
_entity_poly.entity_id
_entity_poly.type
_entity_poly.pdbx_seq_one_letter_code
_entity_poly.pdbx_strand_id
1 'polypeptide(L)'
;MPKVLLAMSGGIDSGMAASILKDQGYDVIGVFMRLNSCSDETKARKIAKTLNIDFKVIDLRKDFKKLIINYFLEELKKGNTPNPCVVCNELIKFKLFIEKTKKLNSDFIATGHYATIKNKRIFKPKDSSKDQTYFLWRINNLDKILFPLGDKLKKDLIAEAQKKKFPVFPYKESQEICF
;
A
#
# COMPACT_ATOMS: atom_id res chain seq x y z
N MET A 1 6.90 14.23 -16.49
CA MET A 1 6.95 13.77 -15.08
C MET A 1 6.72 12.29 -15.08
N PRO A 2 7.53 11.46 -14.37
CA PRO A 2 7.28 10.03 -14.31
C PRO A 2 5.99 9.76 -13.54
N LYS A 3 5.21 8.79 -14.04
CA LYS A 3 3.90 8.43 -13.51
C LYS A 3 3.99 7.31 -12.48
N VAL A 4 3.34 7.48 -11.33
CA VAL A 4 3.30 6.50 -10.25
C VAL A 4 1.87 6.11 -9.92
N LEU A 5 1.59 4.81 -9.88
CA LEU A 5 0.35 4.28 -9.31
C LEU A 5 0.59 3.93 -7.86
N LEU A 6 -0.07 4.62 -6.96
CA LEU A 6 0.05 4.40 -5.52
C LEU A 6 -1.15 3.62 -4.99
N ALA A 7 -0.89 2.48 -4.35
CA ALA A 7 -1.92 1.76 -3.60
C ALA A 7 -2.34 2.56 -2.36
N MET A 8 -3.57 3.06 -2.35
CA MET A 8 -4.12 3.90 -1.28
C MET A 8 -5.18 3.16 -0.48
N SER A 9 -4.92 2.91 0.80
CA SER A 9 -5.89 2.28 1.72
C SER A 9 -6.82 3.28 2.42
N GLY A 10 -6.51 4.58 2.34
CA GLY A 10 -7.19 5.62 3.12
C GLY A 10 -6.63 5.83 4.53
N GLY A 11 -5.60 5.08 4.91
CA GLY A 11 -4.83 5.34 6.13
C GLY A 11 -3.79 6.43 5.92
N ILE A 12 -3.26 6.93 7.06
CA ILE A 12 -2.26 8.00 7.08
C ILE A 12 -1.01 7.67 6.26
N ASP A 13 -0.54 6.43 6.31
CA ASP A 13 0.68 6.02 5.63
C ASP A 13 0.55 6.13 4.11
N SER A 14 -0.52 5.59 3.55
CA SER A 14 -0.77 5.70 2.11
C SER A 14 -1.02 7.14 1.66
N GLY A 15 -1.64 7.96 2.52
CA GLY A 15 -1.83 9.38 2.26
C GLY A 15 -0.52 10.16 2.26
N MET A 16 0.36 9.91 3.24
CA MET A 16 1.67 10.56 3.31
C MET A 16 2.60 10.08 2.18
N ALA A 17 2.52 8.80 1.79
CA ALA A 17 3.22 8.32 0.61
C ALA A 17 2.81 9.08 -0.66
N ALA A 18 1.51 9.36 -0.83
CA ALA A 18 1.01 10.19 -1.94
C ALA A 18 1.58 11.61 -1.90
N SER A 19 1.56 12.23 -0.73
CA SER A 19 2.10 13.60 -0.54
C SER A 19 3.58 13.67 -0.90
N ILE A 20 4.38 12.75 -0.36
CA ILE A 20 5.83 12.71 -0.60
C ILE A 20 6.13 12.53 -2.09
N LEU A 21 5.48 11.59 -2.76
CA LEU A 21 5.67 11.37 -4.20
C LEU A 21 5.31 12.62 -5.02
N LYS A 22 4.22 13.28 -4.67
CA LYS A 22 3.82 14.53 -5.33
C LYS A 22 4.85 15.63 -5.11
N ASP A 23 5.33 15.80 -3.87
CA ASP A 23 6.35 16.79 -3.50
C ASP A 23 7.70 16.49 -4.22
N GLN A 24 7.97 15.22 -4.58
CA GLN A 24 9.12 14.78 -5.38
C GLN A 24 8.91 14.98 -6.89
N GLY A 25 7.77 15.49 -7.33
CA GLY A 25 7.50 15.79 -8.73
C GLY A 25 6.98 14.63 -9.57
N TYR A 26 6.45 13.57 -8.96
CA TYR A 26 5.78 12.49 -9.68
C TYR A 26 4.34 12.88 -10.08
N ASP A 27 3.88 12.37 -11.23
CA ASP A 27 2.45 12.31 -11.57
C ASP A 27 1.81 11.13 -10.84
N VAL A 28 1.11 11.40 -9.74
CA VAL A 28 0.59 10.37 -8.83
C VAL A 28 -0.88 10.07 -9.11
N ILE A 29 -1.19 8.82 -9.37
CA ILE A 29 -2.57 8.31 -9.41
C ILE A 29 -2.79 7.41 -8.20
N GLY A 30 -3.71 7.81 -7.30
CA GLY A 30 -4.14 6.98 -6.18
C GLY A 30 -5.04 5.84 -6.66
N VAL A 31 -4.76 4.62 -6.24
CA VAL A 31 -5.58 3.45 -6.61
C VAL A 31 -6.01 2.71 -5.34
N PHE A 32 -7.31 2.66 -5.12
CA PHE A 32 -7.90 1.87 -4.03
C PHE A 32 -8.23 0.46 -4.53
N MET A 33 -7.81 -0.55 -3.78
CA MET A 33 -8.15 -1.95 -4.04
C MET A 33 -9.33 -2.35 -3.16
N ARG A 34 -10.47 -2.66 -3.76
CA ARG A 34 -11.63 -3.20 -3.04
C ARG A 34 -11.40 -4.71 -2.86
N LEU A 35 -11.07 -5.13 -1.63
CA LEU A 35 -10.65 -6.50 -1.31
C LEU A 35 -11.78 -7.37 -0.74
N ASN A 36 -12.74 -6.75 -0.03
CA ASN A 36 -13.87 -7.43 0.60
C ASN A 36 -15.11 -6.54 0.59
N SER A 37 -16.22 -7.01 1.14
CA SER A 37 -17.48 -6.26 1.21
C SER A 37 -17.42 -5.05 2.15
N CYS A 38 -16.51 -5.05 3.13
CA CYS A 38 -16.32 -3.96 4.08
C CYS A 38 -15.32 -2.91 3.60
N SER A 39 -14.75 -3.08 2.39
CA SER A 39 -13.79 -2.12 1.83
C SER A 39 -14.46 -0.78 1.54
N ASP A 40 -14.00 0.28 2.20
CA ASP A 40 -14.51 1.66 2.05
C ASP A 40 -13.42 2.59 1.52
N GLU A 41 -13.62 3.09 0.31
CA GLU A 41 -12.71 4.03 -0.33
C GLU A 41 -12.89 5.49 0.07
N THR A 42 -13.87 5.81 0.91
CA THR A 42 -14.25 7.20 1.23
C THR A 42 -13.07 8.02 1.75
N LYS A 43 -12.29 7.47 2.68
CA LYS A 43 -11.10 8.16 3.24
C LYS A 43 -10.01 8.33 2.18
N ALA A 44 -9.73 7.30 1.39
CA ALA A 44 -8.73 7.35 0.32
C ALA A 44 -9.09 8.42 -0.73
N ARG A 45 -10.36 8.47 -1.14
CA ARG A 45 -10.89 9.47 -2.08
C ARG A 45 -10.79 10.89 -1.53
N LYS A 46 -11.10 11.09 -0.24
CA LYS A 46 -10.95 12.40 0.41
C LYS A 46 -9.49 12.87 0.43
N ILE A 47 -8.55 11.97 0.77
CA ILE A 47 -7.11 12.29 0.75
C ILE A 47 -6.66 12.64 -0.67
N ALA A 48 -7.04 11.86 -1.68
CA ALA A 48 -6.70 12.12 -3.06
C ALA A 48 -7.21 13.50 -3.52
N LYS A 49 -8.45 13.86 -3.14
CA LYS A 49 -9.02 15.19 -3.39
C LYS A 49 -8.21 16.29 -2.69
N THR A 50 -7.84 16.12 -1.43
CA THR A 50 -7.03 17.09 -0.67
C THR A 50 -5.66 17.30 -1.34
N LEU A 51 -5.07 16.24 -1.87
CA LEU A 51 -3.78 16.30 -2.57
C LEU A 51 -3.91 16.72 -4.04
N ASN A 52 -5.11 16.88 -4.57
CA ASN A 52 -5.37 17.13 -6.00
C ASN A 52 -4.61 16.14 -6.88
N ILE A 53 -4.86 14.84 -6.67
CA ILE A 53 -4.34 13.74 -7.49
C ILE A 53 -5.49 12.91 -8.04
N ASP A 54 -5.28 12.30 -9.20
CA ASP A 54 -6.24 11.36 -9.79
C ASP A 54 -6.46 10.16 -8.87
N PHE A 55 -7.71 9.62 -8.90
CA PHE A 55 -8.09 8.50 -8.04
C PHE A 55 -8.91 7.46 -8.82
N LYS A 56 -8.51 6.21 -8.69
CA LYS A 56 -9.16 5.04 -9.31
C LYS A 56 -9.51 4.00 -8.25
N VAL A 57 -10.50 3.18 -8.56
CA VAL A 57 -10.88 2.02 -7.73
C VAL A 57 -10.81 0.78 -8.61
N ILE A 58 -10.18 -0.27 -8.09
CA ILE A 58 -10.17 -1.59 -8.73
C ILE A 58 -10.85 -2.61 -7.81
N ASP A 59 -11.68 -3.45 -8.39
CA ASP A 59 -12.39 -4.50 -7.64
C ASP A 59 -11.61 -5.81 -7.73
N LEU A 60 -11.05 -6.23 -6.61
CA LEU A 60 -10.28 -7.46 -6.46
C LEU A 60 -10.93 -8.45 -5.47
N ARG A 61 -12.21 -8.27 -5.12
CA ARG A 61 -12.90 -9.09 -4.12
C ARG A 61 -12.89 -10.58 -4.46
N LYS A 62 -13.13 -10.92 -5.72
CA LYS A 62 -13.11 -12.33 -6.19
C LYS A 62 -11.70 -12.91 -6.10
N ASP A 63 -10.70 -12.16 -6.56
CA ASP A 63 -9.30 -12.58 -6.54
C ASP A 63 -8.80 -12.72 -5.09
N PHE A 64 -9.13 -11.78 -4.22
CA PHE A 64 -8.76 -11.79 -2.81
C PHE A 64 -9.35 -12.99 -2.07
N LYS A 65 -10.65 -13.29 -2.29
CA LYS A 65 -11.28 -14.48 -1.71
C LYS A 65 -10.57 -15.76 -2.17
N LYS A 66 -10.33 -15.89 -3.47
CA LYS A 66 -9.72 -17.08 -4.05
C LYS A 66 -8.26 -17.28 -3.59
N LEU A 67 -7.44 -16.23 -3.64
CA LEU A 67 -6.00 -16.32 -3.45
C LEU A 67 -5.56 -16.18 -1.99
N ILE A 68 -6.33 -15.45 -1.17
CA ILE A 68 -5.92 -15.12 0.19
C ILE A 68 -6.79 -15.82 1.23
N ILE A 69 -8.12 -15.65 1.15
CA ILE A 69 -9.01 -16.23 2.17
C ILE A 69 -9.01 -17.76 2.08
N ASN A 70 -9.17 -18.32 0.88
CA ASN A 70 -9.16 -19.76 0.70
C ASN A 70 -7.80 -20.37 1.09
N TYR A 71 -6.69 -19.75 0.67
CA TYR A 71 -5.35 -20.15 1.09
C TYR A 71 -5.22 -20.19 2.62
N PHE A 72 -5.66 -19.13 3.31
CA PHE A 72 -5.60 -19.05 4.76
C PHE A 72 -6.38 -20.19 5.44
N LEU A 73 -7.60 -20.43 4.96
CA LEU A 73 -8.47 -21.49 5.50
C LEU A 73 -7.91 -22.90 5.22
N GLU A 74 -7.34 -23.13 4.05
CA GLU A 74 -6.74 -24.42 3.70
C GLU A 74 -5.50 -24.74 4.56
N GLU A 75 -4.65 -23.75 4.81
CA GLU A 75 -3.47 -23.94 5.65
C GLU A 75 -3.87 -24.19 7.14
N LEU A 76 -4.89 -23.49 7.64
CA LEU A 76 -5.41 -23.76 8.98
C LEU A 76 -5.96 -25.18 9.10
N LYS A 77 -6.68 -25.70 8.09
CA LYS A 77 -7.18 -27.07 8.09
C LYS A 77 -6.06 -28.12 8.13
N LYS A 78 -4.88 -27.79 7.60
CA LYS A 78 -3.68 -28.65 7.67
C LYS A 78 -2.93 -28.53 9.00
N GLY A 79 -3.38 -27.70 9.94
CA GLY A 79 -2.71 -27.43 11.21
C GLY A 79 -1.56 -26.41 11.11
N ASN A 80 -1.41 -25.72 9.99
CA ASN A 80 -0.39 -24.70 9.80
C ASN A 80 -0.83 -23.35 10.39
N THR A 81 0.14 -22.48 10.68
CA THR A 81 -0.09 -21.08 11.05
C THR A 81 0.33 -20.16 9.90
N PRO A 82 -0.55 -19.92 8.91
CA PRO A 82 -0.21 -19.15 7.73
C PRO A 82 -0.11 -17.66 8.03
N ASN A 83 0.75 -16.96 7.25
CA ASN A 83 0.77 -15.51 7.21
C ASN A 83 0.13 -15.00 5.91
N PRO A 84 -1.17 -14.66 5.91
CA PRO A 84 -1.86 -14.24 4.71
C PRO A 84 -1.35 -12.89 4.17
N CYS A 85 -0.74 -12.04 5.01
CA CYS A 85 -0.22 -10.75 4.60
C CYS A 85 0.98 -10.87 3.63
N VAL A 86 1.85 -11.87 3.82
CA VAL A 86 2.97 -12.13 2.89
C VAL A 86 2.43 -12.50 1.50
N VAL A 87 1.47 -13.43 1.46
CA VAL A 87 0.84 -13.87 0.19
C VAL A 87 0.02 -12.74 -0.46
N CYS A 88 -0.66 -11.94 0.34
CA CYS A 88 -1.42 -10.78 -0.14
C CYS A 88 -0.49 -9.73 -0.76
N ASN A 89 0.64 -9.43 -0.14
CA ASN A 89 1.62 -8.52 -0.75
C ASN A 89 2.10 -9.06 -2.09
N GLU A 90 2.54 -10.32 -2.15
CA GLU A 90 3.01 -10.94 -3.39
C GLU A 90 1.94 -10.94 -4.49
N LEU A 91 0.80 -11.56 -4.24
CA LEU A 91 -0.18 -11.88 -5.28
C LEU A 91 -1.17 -10.76 -5.58
N ILE A 92 -1.58 -9.99 -4.57
CA ILE A 92 -2.60 -8.95 -4.72
C ILE A 92 -1.95 -7.58 -4.92
N LYS A 93 -1.17 -7.11 -3.94
CA LYS A 93 -0.68 -5.72 -3.93
C LYS A 93 0.42 -5.43 -4.94
N PHE A 94 1.16 -6.45 -5.38
CA PHE A 94 2.22 -6.24 -6.37
C PHE A 94 1.92 -6.95 -7.68
N LYS A 95 1.52 -8.22 -7.71
CA LYS A 95 1.26 -8.92 -8.96
C LYS A 95 -0.03 -8.45 -9.64
N LEU A 96 -1.19 -8.70 -9.02
CA LEU A 96 -2.49 -8.33 -9.61
C LEU A 96 -2.67 -6.82 -9.75
N PHE A 97 -2.16 -6.04 -8.80
CA PHE A 97 -2.21 -4.59 -8.92
C PHE A 97 -1.54 -4.11 -10.21
N ILE A 98 -0.33 -4.59 -10.51
CA ILE A 98 0.37 -4.27 -11.76
C ILE A 98 -0.46 -4.71 -12.98
N GLU A 99 -0.96 -5.96 -12.98
CA GLU A 99 -1.73 -6.50 -14.10
C GLU A 99 -3.00 -5.69 -14.38
N LYS A 100 -3.79 -5.41 -13.34
CA LYS A 100 -5.08 -4.71 -13.46
C LYS A 100 -4.91 -3.22 -13.79
N THR A 101 -3.77 -2.64 -13.44
CA THR A 101 -3.49 -1.22 -13.72
C THR A 101 -2.60 -1.00 -14.94
N LYS A 102 -2.21 -2.04 -15.65
CA LYS A 102 -1.34 -1.97 -16.84
C LYS A 102 -1.80 -0.95 -17.88
N LYS A 103 -3.12 -0.80 -18.07
CA LYS A 103 -3.70 0.17 -19.02
C LYS A 103 -3.48 1.64 -18.62
N LEU A 104 -3.06 1.91 -17.38
CA LEU A 104 -2.79 3.28 -16.90
C LEU A 104 -1.39 3.77 -17.25
N ASN A 105 -0.56 2.90 -17.87
CA ASN A 105 0.79 3.21 -18.37
C ASN A 105 1.63 3.98 -17.36
N SER A 106 1.97 3.34 -16.23
CA SER A 106 2.82 3.94 -15.20
C SER A 106 4.26 3.46 -15.31
N ASP A 107 5.17 4.34 -14.92
CA ASP A 107 6.59 4.05 -14.82
C ASP A 107 6.90 3.24 -13.55
N PHE A 108 6.19 3.57 -12.45
CA PHE A 108 6.37 2.98 -11.13
C PHE A 108 5.04 2.64 -10.47
N ILE A 109 5.11 1.72 -9.51
CA ILE A 109 4.08 1.51 -8.50
C ILE A 109 4.63 1.83 -7.12
N ALA A 110 3.77 2.28 -6.22
CA ALA A 110 4.16 2.62 -4.86
C ALA A 110 3.14 2.12 -3.84
N THR A 111 3.60 1.96 -2.62
CA THR A 111 2.76 1.65 -1.46
C THR A 111 3.26 2.39 -0.23
N GLY A 112 2.41 2.53 0.79
CA GLY A 112 2.76 3.10 2.08
C GLY A 112 3.47 2.12 3.04
N HIS A 113 4.23 1.16 2.53
CA HIS A 113 5.02 0.27 3.41
C HIS A 113 6.28 0.96 3.93
N TYR A 114 6.62 0.62 5.18
CA TYR A 114 7.89 0.99 5.81
C TYR A 114 8.97 -0.04 5.44
N ALA A 115 9.65 0.23 4.35
CA ALA A 115 10.80 -0.51 3.84
C ALA A 115 11.60 0.39 2.92
N THR A 116 12.84 0.04 2.59
CA THR A 116 13.64 0.71 1.56
C THR A 116 14.08 -0.28 0.49
N ILE A 117 14.28 0.21 -0.73
CA ILE A 117 14.84 -0.58 -1.84
C ILE A 117 16.16 0.06 -2.24
N LYS A 118 17.26 -0.73 -2.21
CA LYS A 118 18.59 -0.35 -2.68
C LYS A 118 19.18 -1.52 -3.46
N ASN A 119 19.76 -1.26 -4.62
CA ASN A 119 20.40 -2.29 -5.45
C ASN A 119 19.53 -3.55 -5.64
N LYS A 120 18.22 -3.35 -5.94
CA LYS A 120 17.23 -4.42 -6.14
C LYS A 120 17.04 -5.34 -4.93
N ARG A 121 17.28 -4.83 -3.72
CA ARG A 121 17.09 -5.56 -2.46
C ARG A 121 16.26 -4.72 -1.50
N ILE A 122 15.48 -5.39 -0.67
CA ILE A 122 14.67 -4.76 0.38
C ILE A 122 15.51 -4.66 1.65
N PHE A 123 15.48 -3.49 2.28
CA PHE A 123 16.13 -3.18 3.55
C PHE A 123 15.14 -2.63 4.54
N LYS A 124 15.50 -2.72 5.82
CA LYS A 124 14.73 -2.14 6.91
C LYS A 124 14.55 -0.63 6.74
N PRO A 125 13.42 -0.08 7.19
CA PRO A 125 13.19 1.35 7.18
C PRO A 125 14.03 2.07 8.25
N LYS A 126 14.04 3.40 8.17
CA LYS A 126 14.63 4.25 9.21
C LYS A 126 13.91 4.10 10.55
N ASP A 127 12.58 3.97 10.53
CA ASP A 127 11.77 3.69 11.71
C ASP A 127 11.72 2.18 11.97
N SER A 128 12.65 1.67 12.76
CA SER A 128 12.75 0.24 13.07
C SER A 128 11.53 -0.32 13.80
N SER A 129 10.77 0.54 14.52
CA SER A 129 9.54 0.13 15.20
C SER A 129 8.39 -0.15 14.22
N LYS A 130 8.52 0.27 12.96
CA LYS A 130 7.53 0.09 11.88
C LYS A 130 8.04 -0.82 10.77
N ASP A 131 9.08 -1.60 11.00
CA ASP A 131 9.67 -2.50 10.00
C ASP A 131 8.61 -3.48 9.44
N GLN A 132 8.36 -3.37 8.13
CA GLN A 132 7.43 -4.22 7.39
C GLN A 132 8.12 -5.13 6.37
N THR A 133 9.45 -5.21 6.39
CA THR A 133 10.23 -6.04 5.45
C THR A 133 9.84 -7.52 5.52
N TYR A 134 9.44 -8.00 6.71
CA TYR A 134 8.96 -9.35 6.92
C TYR A 134 7.78 -9.73 6.01
N PHE A 135 6.94 -8.78 5.62
CA PHE A 135 5.80 -9.02 4.73
C PHE A 135 6.12 -8.93 3.25
N LEU A 136 7.36 -8.53 2.88
CA LEU A 136 7.73 -8.13 1.52
C LEU A 136 8.74 -9.05 0.85
N TRP A 137 9.27 -10.05 1.55
CA TRP A 137 10.37 -10.88 1.07
C TRP A 137 10.08 -11.70 -0.19
N ARG A 138 8.79 -11.94 -0.51
CA ARG A 138 8.35 -12.67 -1.70
C ARG A 138 8.15 -11.79 -2.93
N ILE A 139 8.38 -10.49 -2.82
CA ILE A 139 8.15 -9.56 -3.93
C ILE A 139 9.32 -9.62 -4.90
N ASN A 140 8.97 -9.71 -6.19
CA ASN A 140 9.92 -9.66 -7.31
C ASN A 140 9.78 -8.33 -8.07
N ASN A 141 10.69 -8.08 -9.03
CA ASN A 141 10.66 -6.90 -9.92
C ASN A 141 10.71 -5.57 -9.17
N LEU A 142 11.64 -5.45 -8.22
CA LEU A 142 11.79 -4.29 -7.33
C LEU A 142 12.15 -2.99 -8.07
N ASP A 143 12.63 -3.06 -9.31
CA ASP A 143 13.05 -1.90 -10.11
C ASP A 143 11.94 -0.87 -10.36
N LYS A 144 10.68 -1.31 -10.34
CA LYS A 144 9.51 -0.46 -10.57
C LYS A 144 8.71 -0.17 -9.32
N ILE A 145 9.24 -0.50 -8.13
CA ILE A 145 8.54 -0.36 -6.87
C ILE A 145 9.17 0.76 -6.04
N LEU A 146 8.32 1.63 -5.50
CA LEU A 146 8.73 2.72 -4.59
C LEU A 146 8.10 2.52 -3.22
N PHE A 147 8.92 2.69 -2.17
CA PHE A 147 8.50 2.76 -0.78
C PHE A 147 8.84 4.15 -0.20
N PRO A 148 7.98 5.17 -0.40
CA PRO A 148 8.29 6.56 -0.05
C PRO A 148 8.50 6.79 1.45
N LEU A 149 8.04 5.87 2.31
CA LEU A 149 8.12 5.99 3.76
C LEU A 149 9.39 5.38 4.37
N GLY A 150 10.22 4.73 3.56
CA GLY A 150 11.38 4.00 4.08
C GLY A 150 12.37 4.83 4.88
N ASP A 151 12.57 6.10 4.53
CA ASP A 151 13.49 7.03 5.21
C ASP A 151 12.79 7.97 6.20
N LYS A 152 11.53 7.70 6.57
CA LYS A 152 10.71 8.56 7.42
C LYS A 152 10.46 7.93 8.78
N LEU A 153 10.28 8.77 9.80
CA LEU A 153 9.78 8.34 11.11
C LEU A 153 8.26 8.52 11.17
N LYS A 154 7.56 7.55 11.70
CA LYS A 154 6.08 7.56 11.80
C LYS A 154 5.56 8.80 12.53
N LYS A 155 6.22 9.20 13.61
CA LYS A 155 5.84 10.40 14.39
C LYS A 155 5.86 11.67 13.55
N ASP A 156 6.87 11.81 12.66
CA ASP A 156 7.03 13.00 11.82
C ASP A 156 5.93 13.04 10.76
N LEU A 157 5.60 11.86 10.18
CA LEU A 157 4.51 11.72 9.21
C LEU A 157 3.14 12.06 9.82
N ILE A 158 2.89 11.67 11.06
CA ILE A 158 1.66 12.02 11.78
C ILE A 158 1.56 13.55 11.95
N ALA A 159 2.63 14.20 12.42
CA ALA A 159 2.67 15.64 12.60
C ALA A 159 2.46 16.39 11.26
N GLU A 160 3.07 15.91 10.18
CA GLU A 160 2.92 16.50 8.85
C GLU A 160 1.50 16.31 8.30
N ALA A 161 0.89 15.13 8.47
CA ALA A 161 -0.48 14.86 8.06
C ALA A 161 -1.50 15.75 8.81
N GLN A 162 -1.24 16.06 10.09
CA GLN A 162 -2.04 17.01 10.86
C GLN A 162 -1.95 18.42 10.29
N LYS A 163 -0.73 18.90 10.00
CA LYS A 163 -0.50 20.21 9.35
C LYS A 163 -1.20 20.30 7.99
N LYS A 164 -1.17 19.23 7.20
CA LYS A 164 -1.85 19.14 5.89
C LYS A 164 -3.37 18.90 6.02
N LYS A 165 -3.91 18.82 7.23
CA LYS A 165 -5.34 18.60 7.53
C LYS A 165 -5.91 17.37 6.83
N PHE A 166 -5.16 16.26 6.81
CA PHE A 166 -5.65 15.02 6.23
C PHE A 166 -6.91 14.51 6.95
N PRO A 167 -7.93 14.02 6.22
CA PRO A 167 -9.20 13.57 6.76
C PRO A 167 -9.11 12.17 7.40
N VAL A 168 -8.03 11.93 8.17
CA VAL A 168 -7.72 10.64 8.81
C VAL A 168 -7.70 10.71 10.32
N PHE A 169 -7.99 11.88 10.89
CA PHE A 169 -8.02 12.07 12.34
C PHE A 169 -9.44 12.00 12.89
N PRO A 170 -9.64 11.43 14.11
CA PRO A 170 -8.61 10.83 14.97
C PRO A 170 -7.98 9.59 14.33
N TYR A 171 -6.66 9.46 14.47
CA TYR A 171 -5.88 8.37 13.88
C TYR A 171 -5.96 7.12 14.76
N LYS A 172 -6.27 5.97 14.12
CA LYS A 172 -6.18 4.64 14.73
C LYS A 172 -5.37 3.74 13.81
N GLU A 173 -4.34 3.14 14.35
CA GLU A 173 -3.53 2.17 13.62
C GLU A 173 -4.24 0.82 13.55
N SER A 174 -4.34 0.23 12.36
CA SER A 174 -4.86 -1.12 12.19
C SER A 174 -3.68 -2.11 12.28
N GLN A 175 -3.80 -3.08 13.19
CA GLN A 175 -2.82 -4.15 13.38
C GLN A 175 -3.38 -5.53 13.07
N GLU A 176 -4.62 -5.59 12.58
CA GLU A 176 -5.33 -6.85 12.31
C GLU A 176 -5.23 -7.23 10.83
N ILE A 177 -5.49 -8.50 10.53
CA ILE A 177 -5.68 -8.96 9.16
C ILE A 177 -6.96 -8.35 8.56
N CYS A 178 -6.98 -8.16 7.23
CA CYS A 178 -8.02 -7.39 6.54
C CYS A 178 -9.36 -8.12 6.38
N PHE A 179 -9.55 -9.31 6.96
CA PHE A 179 -10.79 -10.13 6.85
C PHE A 179 -11.03 -10.93 8.11
#